data_f6ca4a3dbd46a4414acc63092c26ed67
#
_entry.id   f6ca4a3dbd46a4414acc63092c26ed67
#
_cell.length_a   1.000
_cell.length_b   1.000
_cell.length_c   1.000
_cell.angle_alpha   90.00
_cell.angle_beta   90.00
_cell.angle_gamma   90.00
#
_symmetry.space_group_name_H-M   'P 1'
#
loop_
_entity.id
_entity.type
_entity.pdbx_description
1 polymer ?
#
loop_
_entity_poly.entity_id
_entity_poly.type
_entity_poly.pdbx_seq_one_letter_code
_entity_poly.pdbx_strand_id
1 'polypeptide(L)'
;MKSQNFTLIFLEIVVVALVFVFVVTVVEYKSSLKGELSRQRKYTLYLGTNDKDTLKQEIPTETIKEQMHEICIKYVDGYTLSIEDGFYRDANGNITHEIALVYVFIDVPIDSIQKIMDEALIKFNQSSILLEESRIRSTFYNGK
;
A
#
# COMPACT_ATOMS: atom_id res chain seq x y z
N MET A 1 44.69 35.67 -35.59
CA MET A 1 43.35 35.89 -35.11
C MET A 1 42.30 34.89 -35.60
N LYS A 2 42.26 34.44 -36.86
CA LYS A 2 41.23 33.47 -37.34
C LYS A 2 41.34 32.07 -36.69
N SER A 3 42.53 31.59 -36.34
CA SER A 3 42.76 30.24 -35.76
C SER A 3 42.24 30.13 -34.35
N GLN A 4 42.36 31.16 -33.51
CA GLN A 4 41.90 31.15 -32.12
C GLN A 4 40.37 31.08 -32.03
N ASN A 5 39.65 31.75 -32.89
CA ASN A 5 38.19 31.72 -32.91
C ASN A 5 37.66 30.34 -33.31
N PHE A 6 38.33 29.64 -34.22
CA PHE A 6 37.95 28.29 -34.63
C PHE A 6 38.08 27.28 -33.46
N THR A 7 39.16 27.37 -32.69
CA THR A 7 39.42 26.49 -31.54
C THR A 7 38.40 26.73 -30.43
N LEU A 8 38.02 27.98 -30.18
CA LEU A 8 36.98 28.32 -29.20
C LEU A 8 35.60 27.78 -29.61
N ILE A 9 35.20 27.98 -30.86
CA ILE A 9 33.93 27.47 -31.40
C ILE A 9 33.88 25.93 -31.33
N PHE A 10 34.99 25.28 -31.68
CA PHE A 10 35.10 23.81 -31.61
C PHE A 10 34.94 23.32 -30.13
N LEU A 11 35.59 24.00 -29.18
CA LEU A 11 35.48 23.65 -27.75
C LEU A 11 34.08 23.82 -27.24
N GLU A 12 33.36 24.89 -27.62
CA GLU A 12 31.97 25.13 -27.26
C GLU A 12 31.06 24.01 -27.79
N ILE A 13 31.23 23.59 -29.04
CA ILE A 13 30.46 22.49 -29.63
C ILE A 13 30.70 21.20 -28.86
N VAL A 14 31.94 20.90 -28.51
CA VAL A 14 32.27 19.69 -27.72
C VAL A 14 31.64 19.72 -26.35
N VAL A 15 31.68 20.87 -25.65
CA VAL A 15 31.05 21.01 -24.33
C VAL A 15 29.53 20.83 -24.40
N VAL A 16 28.90 21.43 -25.41
CA VAL A 16 27.44 21.29 -25.61
C VAL A 16 27.08 19.82 -25.90
N ALA A 17 27.85 19.13 -26.73
CA ALA A 17 27.63 17.71 -27.01
C ALA A 17 27.79 16.85 -25.77
N LEU A 18 28.79 17.08 -24.92
CA LEU A 18 29.00 16.35 -23.67
C LEU A 18 27.86 16.60 -22.66
N VAL A 19 27.40 17.84 -22.54
CA VAL A 19 26.25 18.17 -21.70
C VAL A 19 24.99 17.46 -22.21
N PHE A 20 24.77 17.45 -23.51
CA PHE A 20 23.62 16.77 -24.10
C PHE A 20 23.66 15.25 -23.83
N VAL A 21 24.80 14.59 -24.05
CA VAL A 21 24.97 13.16 -23.72
C VAL A 21 24.74 12.89 -22.24
N PHE A 22 25.26 13.73 -21.35
CA PHE A 22 25.05 13.60 -19.92
C PHE A 22 23.56 13.74 -19.54
N VAL A 23 22.87 14.72 -20.12
CA VAL A 23 21.42 14.89 -19.86
C VAL A 23 20.63 13.67 -20.35
N VAL A 24 20.92 13.17 -21.54
CA VAL A 24 20.26 11.98 -22.10
C VAL A 24 20.50 10.77 -21.20
N THR A 25 21.74 10.51 -20.78
CA THR A 25 22.06 9.36 -19.92
C THR A 25 21.38 9.47 -18.54
N VAL A 26 21.30 10.67 -17.95
CA VAL A 26 20.58 10.89 -16.69
C VAL A 26 19.08 10.68 -16.85
N VAL A 27 18.49 11.10 -17.97
CA VAL A 27 17.06 10.90 -18.26
C VAL A 27 16.77 9.42 -18.47
N GLU A 28 17.59 8.70 -19.23
CA GLU A 28 17.43 7.26 -19.44
C GLU A 28 17.61 6.46 -18.15
N TYR A 29 18.59 6.81 -17.31
CA TYR A 29 18.79 6.19 -16.00
C TYR A 29 17.58 6.40 -15.08
N LYS A 30 17.03 7.61 -15.01
CA LYS A 30 15.80 7.89 -14.24
C LYS A 30 14.57 7.18 -14.81
N SER A 31 14.50 7.01 -16.13
CA SER A 31 13.42 6.28 -16.80
C SER A 31 13.51 4.78 -16.51
N SER A 32 14.70 4.20 -16.51
CA SER A 32 14.95 2.80 -16.17
C SER A 32 14.54 2.49 -14.72
N LEU A 33 14.92 3.37 -13.78
CA LEU A 33 14.49 3.25 -12.37
C LEU A 33 12.98 3.42 -12.17
N LYS A 34 12.29 4.18 -13.04
CA LYS A 34 10.83 4.34 -12.99
C LYS A 34 10.07 3.13 -13.52
N GLY A 35 10.67 2.34 -14.40
CA GLY A 35 10.04 1.14 -14.99
C GLY A 35 9.94 -0.03 -14.01
N GLU A 36 10.77 -0.05 -12.96
CA GLU A 36 10.86 -1.18 -12.04
C GLU A 36 9.82 -1.16 -10.91
N LEU A 37 9.35 0.04 -10.48
CA LEU A 37 8.39 0.19 -9.39
C LEU A 37 7.24 1.13 -9.81
N SER A 38 6.02 0.61 -9.88
CA SER A 38 4.82 1.43 -10.10
C SER A 38 4.35 2.12 -8.81
N ARG A 39 3.72 3.29 -8.97
CA ARG A 39 3.05 3.98 -7.85
C ARG A 39 1.69 3.34 -7.64
N GLN A 40 1.47 2.82 -6.43
CA GLN A 40 0.25 2.12 -6.06
C GLN A 40 -0.27 2.63 -4.72
N ARG A 41 -1.51 2.30 -4.41
CA ARG A 41 -2.09 2.49 -3.09
C ARG A 41 -2.01 1.20 -2.31
N LYS A 42 -1.63 1.32 -1.04
CA LYS A 42 -1.73 0.26 -0.05
C LYS A 42 -2.83 0.65 0.94
N TYR A 43 -3.76 -0.24 1.15
CA TYR A 43 -4.76 -0.15 2.21
C TYR A 43 -4.43 -1.17 3.28
N THR A 44 -4.51 -0.75 4.54
CA THR A 44 -4.40 -1.63 5.70
C THR A 44 -5.68 -1.51 6.50
N LEU A 45 -6.40 -2.62 6.63
CA LEU A 45 -7.66 -2.72 7.33
C LEU A 45 -7.43 -3.47 8.64
N TYR A 46 -7.88 -2.91 9.75
CA TYR A 46 -7.78 -3.49 11.08
C TYR A 46 -9.18 -3.88 11.55
N LEU A 47 -9.43 -5.19 11.63
CA LEU A 47 -10.68 -5.77 12.11
C LEU A 47 -10.47 -6.29 13.52
N GLY A 48 -11.09 -5.66 14.52
CA GLY A 48 -11.16 -6.20 15.87
C GLY A 48 -12.02 -7.47 15.93
N THR A 49 -11.81 -8.29 16.92
CA THR A 49 -12.56 -9.53 17.11
C THR A 49 -13.60 -9.46 18.23
N ASN A 50 -13.60 -8.38 19.03
CA ASN A 50 -14.59 -8.19 20.08
C ASN A 50 -15.91 -7.68 19.47
N ASP A 51 -17.01 -8.34 19.84
CA ASP A 51 -18.37 -7.89 19.54
C ASP A 51 -18.65 -6.54 20.21
N LYS A 52 -19.29 -5.61 19.49
CA LYS A 52 -19.52 -4.23 19.97
C LYS A 52 -20.46 -4.13 21.17
N ASP A 53 -21.34 -5.11 21.37
CA ASP A 53 -22.36 -5.08 22.42
C ASP A 53 -21.86 -5.77 23.70
N THR A 54 -21.08 -6.85 23.55
CA THR A 54 -20.54 -7.63 24.68
C THR A 54 -19.14 -7.24 25.09
N LEU A 55 -18.39 -6.53 24.22
CA LEU A 55 -16.97 -6.18 24.35
C LEU A 55 -16.08 -7.41 24.56
N LYS A 56 -16.49 -8.55 24.02
CA LYS A 56 -15.78 -9.82 24.10
C LYS A 56 -15.74 -10.49 22.73
N GLN A 57 -14.75 -11.33 22.55
CA GLN A 57 -14.68 -12.17 21.36
C GLN A 57 -15.71 -13.29 21.45
N GLU A 58 -16.78 -13.22 20.66
CA GLU A 58 -17.86 -14.21 20.59
C GLU A 58 -17.59 -15.27 19.51
N ILE A 59 -16.85 -14.92 18.46
CA ILE A 59 -16.54 -15.80 17.33
C ILE A 59 -15.05 -16.17 17.40
N PRO A 60 -14.68 -17.47 17.30
CA PRO A 60 -13.28 -17.89 17.27
C PRO A 60 -12.51 -17.20 16.13
N THR A 61 -11.26 -16.81 16.38
CA THR A 61 -10.40 -16.11 15.41
C THR A 61 -10.31 -16.85 14.07
N GLU A 62 -10.17 -18.18 14.09
CA GLU A 62 -10.10 -18.97 12.85
C GLU A 62 -11.39 -18.89 12.04
N THR A 63 -12.55 -18.90 12.70
CA THR A 63 -13.86 -18.75 12.03
C THR A 63 -14.00 -17.34 11.43
N ILE A 64 -13.54 -16.29 12.12
CA ILE A 64 -13.50 -14.92 11.55
C ILE A 64 -12.61 -14.89 10.32
N LYS A 65 -11.44 -15.51 10.36
CA LYS A 65 -10.50 -15.58 9.21
C LYS A 65 -11.15 -16.26 8.00
N GLU A 66 -11.79 -17.40 8.20
CA GLU A 66 -12.48 -18.13 7.13
C GLU A 66 -13.59 -17.28 6.51
N GLN A 67 -14.44 -16.69 7.33
CA GLN A 67 -15.55 -15.86 6.86
C GLN A 67 -15.08 -14.56 6.19
N MET A 68 -14.00 -13.93 6.71
CA MET A 68 -13.39 -12.78 6.07
C MET A 68 -12.73 -13.15 4.74
N HIS A 69 -12.13 -14.34 4.64
CA HIS A 69 -11.61 -14.83 3.35
C HIS A 69 -12.72 -14.87 2.30
N GLU A 70 -13.87 -15.45 2.65
CA GLU A 70 -15.05 -15.52 1.76
C GLU A 70 -15.53 -14.11 1.33
N ILE A 71 -15.49 -13.13 2.23
CA ILE A 71 -15.84 -11.74 1.91
C ILE A 71 -14.80 -11.13 0.98
N CYS A 72 -13.51 -11.24 1.31
CA CYS A 72 -12.44 -10.60 0.54
C CYS A 72 -12.41 -11.09 -0.91
N ILE A 73 -12.45 -12.41 -1.15
CA ILE A 73 -12.33 -12.99 -2.49
C ILE A 73 -13.47 -12.62 -3.45
N LYS A 74 -14.60 -12.09 -2.95
CA LYS A 74 -15.66 -11.53 -3.81
C LYS A 74 -15.22 -10.26 -4.54
N TYR A 75 -14.26 -9.52 -3.98
CA TYR A 75 -13.95 -8.15 -4.39
C TYR A 75 -12.49 -7.93 -4.77
N VAL A 76 -11.58 -8.83 -4.38
CA VAL A 76 -10.14 -8.70 -4.63
C VAL A 76 -9.51 -10.05 -4.98
N ASP A 77 -8.44 -9.99 -5.77
CA ASP A 77 -7.70 -11.19 -6.20
C ASP A 77 -6.70 -11.69 -5.14
N GLY A 78 -6.35 -10.85 -4.16
CA GLY A 78 -5.41 -11.24 -3.12
C GLY A 78 -5.24 -10.19 -2.03
N TYR A 79 -4.78 -10.66 -0.88
CA TYR A 79 -4.46 -9.84 0.29
C TYR A 79 -3.44 -10.56 1.17
N THR A 80 -2.84 -9.82 2.11
CA THR A 80 -2.01 -10.40 3.18
C THR A 80 -2.74 -10.24 4.50
N LEU A 81 -2.71 -11.28 5.34
CA LEU A 81 -3.31 -11.29 6.67
C LEU A 81 -2.21 -11.47 7.72
N SER A 82 -2.24 -10.64 8.77
CA SER A 82 -1.54 -10.87 10.03
C SER A 82 -2.51 -10.82 11.21
N ILE A 83 -2.11 -11.40 12.34
CA ILE A 83 -2.88 -11.40 13.60
C ILE A 83 -2.03 -10.65 14.61
N GLU A 84 -2.64 -9.66 15.26
CA GLU A 84 -1.96 -8.75 16.15
C GLU A 84 -2.74 -8.53 17.45
N ASP A 85 -2.05 -8.14 18.51
CA ASP A 85 -2.66 -7.73 19.77
C ASP A 85 -3.07 -6.26 19.69
N GLY A 86 -4.36 -5.98 19.81
CA GLY A 86 -4.95 -4.65 19.86
C GLY A 86 -5.32 -4.25 21.28
N PHE A 87 -5.10 -2.98 21.64
CA PHE A 87 -5.51 -2.40 22.89
C PHE A 87 -6.19 -1.07 22.65
N TYR A 88 -7.38 -0.88 23.23
CA TYR A 88 -8.08 0.39 23.12
C TYR A 88 -8.74 0.75 24.47
N ARG A 89 -9.14 2.01 24.60
CA ARG A 89 -9.87 2.48 25.76
C ARG A 89 -11.37 2.48 25.43
N ASP A 90 -12.13 1.73 26.22
CA ASP A 90 -13.59 1.68 26.09
C ASP A 90 -14.27 2.99 26.53
N ALA A 91 -15.59 3.08 26.35
CA ALA A 91 -16.37 4.25 26.74
C ALA A 91 -16.36 4.54 28.26
N ASN A 92 -16.03 3.55 29.09
CA ASN A 92 -15.92 3.66 30.53
C ASN A 92 -14.50 4.05 31.00
N GLY A 93 -13.56 4.18 30.07
CA GLY A 93 -12.18 4.51 30.34
C GLY A 93 -11.27 3.31 30.65
N ASN A 94 -11.77 2.08 30.57
CA ASN A 94 -10.97 0.87 30.79
C ASN A 94 -10.14 0.51 29.57
N ILE A 95 -8.96 -0.07 29.78
CA ILE A 95 -8.18 -0.66 28.70
C ILE A 95 -8.72 -2.04 28.38
N THR A 96 -9.16 -2.21 27.14
CA THR A 96 -9.66 -3.47 26.60
C THR A 96 -8.65 -4.03 25.63
N HIS A 97 -8.33 -5.31 25.78
CA HIS A 97 -7.50 -6.07 24.85
C HIS A 97 -8.40 -6.80 23.86
N GLU A 98 -8.00 -6.85 22.62
CA GLU A 98 -8.61 -7.68 21.59
C GLU A 98 -7.58 -8.23 20.62
N ILE A 99 -7.91 -9.32 19.96
CA ILE A 99 -7.17 -9.75 18.77
C ILE A 99 -7.60 -8.90 17.58
N ALA A 100 -6.66 -8.37 16.84
CA ALA A 100 -6.91 -7.64 15.60
C ALA A 100 -6.45 -8.47 14.40
N LEU A 101 -7.31 -8.63 13.41
CA LEU A 101 -6.96 -9.19 12.11
C LEU A 101 -6.61 -8.05 11.18
N VAL A 102 -5.37 -8.03 10.70
CA VAL A 102 -4.82 -6.96 9.86
C VAL A 102 -4.71 -7.42 8.42
N TYR A 103 -5.51 -6.82 7.54
CA TYR A 103 -5.56 -7.13 6.12
C TYR A 103 -4.85 -6.05 5.32
N VAL A 104 -3.88 -6.46 4.48
CA VAL A 104 -3.15 -5.55 3.60
C VAL A 104 -3.54 -5.83 2.15
N PHE A 105 -3.99 -4.77 1.47
CA PHE A 105 -4.37 -4.77 0.06
C PHE A 105 -3.46 -3.81 -0.71
N ILE A 106 -2.99 -4.24 -1.87
CA ILE A 106 -2.14 -3.41 -2.74
C ILE A 106 -2.79 -3.31 -4.12
N ASP A 107 -2.90 -2.08 -4.62
CA ASP A 107 -3.44 -1.76 -5.94
C ASP A 107 -4.89 -2.23 -6.17
N VAL A 108 -5.70 -2.12 -5.13
CA VAL A 108 -7.12 -2.47 -5.13
C VAL A 108 -7.96 -1.18 -5.19
N PRO A 109 -9.08 -1.15 -5.94
CA PRO A 109 -10.00 -0.03 -5.92
C PRO A 109 -10.58 0.22 -4.53
N ILE A 110 -10.70 1.49 -4.12
CA ILE A 110 -11.26 1.85 -2.80
C ILE A 110 -12.69 1.34 -2.62
N ASP A 111 -13.48 1.31 -3.69
CA ASP A 111 -14.86 0.81 -3.65
C ASP A 111 -14.94 -0.68 -3.29
N SER A 112 -13.93 -1.48 -3.67
CA SER A 112 -13.82 -2.88 -3.25
C SER A 112 -13.53 -3.00 -1.76
N ILE A 113 -12.65 -2.15 -1.25
CA ILE A 113 -12.32 -2.10 0.19
C ILE A 113 -13.55 -1.69 1.01
N GLN A 114 -14.31 -0.69 0.54
CA GLN A 114 -15.55 -0.26 1.22
C GLN A 114 -16.57 -1.39 1.31
N LYS A 115 -16.79 -2.14 0.22
CA LYS A 115 -17.71 -3.30 0.22
C LYS A 115 -17.26 -4.39 1.20
N ILE A 116 -15.95 -4.67 1.28
CA ILE A 116 -15.40 -5.60 2.26
C ILE A 116 -15.70 -5.13 3.68
N MET A 117 -15.48 -3.84 3.97
CA MET A 117 -15.74 -3.26 5.28
C MET A 117 -17.24 -3.28 5.64
N ASP A 118 -18.11 -2.95 4.71
CA ASP A 118 -19.57 -2.95 4.92
C ASP A 118 -20.09 -4.36 5.29
N GLU A 119 -19.66 -5.39 4.56
CA GLU A 119 -20.01 -6.78 4.89
C GLU A 119 -19.43 -7.20 6.24
N ALA A 120 -18.16 -6.85 6.52
CA ALA A 120 -17.48 -7.22 7.75
C ALA A 120 -18.11 -6.57 8.99
N LEU A 121 -18.48 -5.28 8.91
CA LEU A 121 -19.18 -4.55 10.00
C LEU A 121 -20.44 -5.28 10.43
N ILE A 122 -21.25 -5.73 9.46
CA ILE A 122 -22.50 -6.43 9.72
C ILE A 122 -22.23 -7.85 10.23
N LYS A 123 -21.35 -8.58 9.55
CA LYS A 123 -21.06 -9.99 9.80
C LYS A 123 -20.49 -10.25 11.19
N PHE A 124 -19.61 -9.36 11.65
CA PHE A 124 -18.89 -9.52 12.92
C PHE A 124 -19.37 -8.56 14.01
N ASN A 125 -20.53 -7.92 13.81
CA ASN A 125 -21.13 -6.98 14.76
C ASN A 125 -20.12 -5.94 15.29
N GLN A 126 -19.38 -5.30 14.37
CA GLN A 126 -18.38 -4.28 14.73
C GLN A 126 -18.99 -2.88 14.74
N SER A 127 -18.51 -2.00 15.63
CA SER A 127 -18.88 -0.59 15.64
C SER A 127 -18.16 0.21 14.58
N SER A 128 -16.92 -0.17 14.27
CA SER A 128 -16.06 0.47 13.28
C SER A 128 -14.94 -0.46 12.87
N ILE A 129 -14.35 -0.18 11.71
CA ILE A 129 -13.13 -0.81 11.20
C ILE A 129 -12.16 0.31 10.85
N LEU A 130 -10.92 0.25 11.37
CA LEU A 130 -9.90 1.21 11.01
C LEU A 130 -9.35 0.88 9.62
N LEU A 131 -9.29 1.88 8.74
CA LEU A 131 -8.67 1.80 7.44
C LEU A 131 -7.54 2.84 7.33
N GLU A 132 -6.35 2.38 7.00
CA GLU A 132 -5.23 3.23 6.62
C GLU A 132 -5.01 3.21 5.11
N GLU A 133 -4.72 4.37 4.52
CA GLU A 133 -4.26 4.50 3.14
C GLU A 133 -2.84 5.03 3.11
N SER A 134 -1.97 4.40 2.33
CA SER A 134 -0.63 4.89 2.04
C SER A 134 -0.29 4.77 0.55
N ARG A 135 0.52 5.72 0.04
CA ARG A 135 1.07 5.67 -1.31
C ARG A 135 2.42 4.97 -1.26
N ILE A 136 2.53 3.90 -2.02
CA ILE A 136 3.74 3.08 -2.08
C ILE A 136 4.29 3.01 -3.49
N ARG A 137 5.49 2.46 -3.61
CA ARG A 137 6.04 1.97 -4.88
C ARG A 137 6.27 0.48 -4.73
N SER A 138 5.67 -0.30 -5.61
CA SER A 138 5.81 -1.76 -5.58
C SER A 138 5.89 -2.35 -6.98
N THR A 139 6.41 -3.55 -7.07
CA THR A 139 6.44 -4.36 -8.30
C THR A 139 6.39 -5.84 -7.93
N PHE A 140 5.85 -6.65 -8.83
CA PHE A 140 5.98 -8.09 -8.74
C PHE A 140 7.28 -8.51 -9.45
N TYR A 141 8.25 -9.01 -8.68
CA TYR A 141 9.50 -9.54 -9.23
C TYR A 141 9.34 -11.01 -9.60
N ASN A 142 9.47 -11.31 -10.89
CA ASN A 142 9.29 -12.66 -11.46
C ASN A 142 10.60 -13.35 -11.85
N GLY A 143 11.73 -12.81 -11.41
CA GLY A 143 13.06 -13.34 -11.71
C GLY A 143 13.49 -13.07 -13.18
N LYS A 144 14.60 -12.41 -13.38
CA LYS A 144 15.31 -12.35 -14.65
C LYS A 144 16.75 -12.73 -14.40
#